data_91b7e475fc304f505139ba3c3bc764b4
#
_entry.id   91b7e475fc304f505139ba3c3bc764b4
#
_cell.length_a   1.000
_cell.length_b   1.000
_cell.length_c   1.000
_cell.angle_alpha   90.00
_cell.angle_beta   90.00
_cell.angle_gamma   90.00
#
_symmetry.space_group_name_H-M   'P 1'
#
loop_
_entity.id
_entity.type
_entity.pdbx_description
1 polymer ?
#
loop_
_entity_poly.entity_id
_entity_poly.type
_entity_poly.pdbx_seq_one_letter_code
_entity_poly.pdbx_strand_id
1 'polypeptide(L)'
;MRIKLKLTRDQYKGVATIAQNCCNALAGETFPEVQYRDALRALMLRMAAKVPTLKAKGNGLTLGELESLALYDTVNDLVRGFQPFELSVGYWLLGEIDRQRGQYVTLMKANLTEQRNYYLEK
;
A
#
# COMPACT_ATOMS: atom_id res chain seq x y z
N MET A 1 -9.92 4.25 4.61
CA MET A 1 -9.57 4.34 3.18
C MET A 1 -9.00 3.02 2.70
N ARG A 2 -9.42 2.58 1.55
CA ARG A 2 -8.91 1.35 0.93
C ARG A 2 -8.30 1.66 -0.42
N ILE A 3 -7.16 1.06 -0.70
CA ILE A 3 -6.48 1.17 -1.99
C ILE A 3 -6.82 -0.07 -2.81
N LYS A 4 -7.36 0.13 -4.02
CA LYS A 4 -7.74 -0.97 -4.91
C LYS A 4 -6.77 -1.03 -6.09
N LEU A 5 -6.14 -2.18 -6.26
CA LEU A 5 -5.17 -2.42 -7.31
C LEU A 5 -5.67 -3.50 -8.25
N LYS A 6 -5.38 -3.35 -9.55
CA LYS A 6 -5.54 -4.41 -10.56
C LYS A 6 -4.16 -4.76 -11.09
N LEU A 7 -3.78 -6.01 -10.96
CA LEU A 7 -2.41 -6.45 -11.19
C LEU A 7 -2.36 -7.57 -12.23
N THR A 8 -1.32 -7.57 -13.05
CA THR A 8 -0.95 -8.77 -13.80
C THR A 8 -0.40 -9.81 -12.83
N ARG A 9 -0.27 -11.06 -13.32
CA ARG A 9 0.32 -12.12 -12.50
C ARG A 9 1.71 -11.75 -12.00
N ASP A 10 2.54 -11.21 -12.88
CA ASP A 10 3.91 -10.84 -12.54
C ASP A 10 3.95 -9.67 -11.55
N GLN A 11 3.09 -8.67 -11.75
CA GLN A 11 2.97 -7.55 -10.80
C GLN A 11 2.51 -8.03 -9.43
N TYR A 12 1.56 -8.96 -9.38
CA TYR A 12 1.06 -9.52 -8.12
C TYR A 12 2.19 -10.20 -7.35
N LYS A 13 2.95 -11.05 -8.05
CA LYS A 13 4.11 -11.72 -7.45
C LYS A 13 5.18 -10.71 -7.03
N GLY A 14 5.38 -9.66 -7.82
CA GLY A 14 6.32 -8.57 -7.48
C GLY A 14 5.91 -7.84 -6.21
N VAL A 15 4.65 -7.50 -6.06
CA VAL A 15 4.13 -6.87 -4.84
C VAL A 15 4.29 -7.80 -3.65
N ALA A 16 4.02 -9.09 -3.82
CA ALA A 16 4.20 -10.08 -2.74
C ALA A 16 5.66 -10.15 -2.28
N THR A 17 6.61 -10.15 -3.21
CA THR A 17 8.05 -10.13 -2.91
C THR A 17 8.43 -8.85 -2.18
N ILE A 18 7.95 -7.71 -2.64
CA ILE A 18 8.18 -6.41 -2.00
C ILE A 18 7.64 -6.43 -0.57
N ALA A 19 6.42 -6.89 -0.37
CA ALA A 19 5.82 -6.98 0.97
C ALA A 19 6.65 -7.85 1.90
N GLN A 20 7.19 -8.97 1.40
CA GLN A 20 8.06 -9.83 2.18
C GLN A 20 9.36 -9.11 2.57
N ASN A 21 9.99 -8.43 1.62
CA ASN A 21 11.22 -7.69 1.88
C ASN A 21 10.99 -6.57 2.89
N CYS A 22 9.87 -5.87 2.77
CA CYS A 22 9.49 -4.81 3.71
C CYS A 22 9.25 -5.38 5.11
N CYS A 23 8.54 -6.50 5.21
CA CYS A 23 8.29 -7.16 6.48
C CYS A 23 9.59 -7.58 7.16
N ASN A 24 10.53 -8.15 6.38
CA ASN A 24 11.81 -8.61 6.90
C ASN A 24 12.72 -7.45 7.34
N ALA A 25 12.57 -6.27 6.73
CA ALA A 25 13.37 -5.09 7.07
C ALA A 25 12.92 -4.43 8.36
N LEU A 26 11.69 -4.66 8.81
CA LEU A 26 11.17 -4.07 10.03
C LEU A 26 11.62 -4.87 11.24
N ALA A 27 12.45 -4.24 12.08
CA ALA A 27 13.03 -4.89 13.26
C ALA A 27 12.00 -5.17 14.37
N GLY A 28 10.92 -4.40 14.40
CA GLY A 28 9.89 -4.53 15.44
C GLY A 28 10.33 -4.00 16.79
N GLU A 29 11.25 -3.03 16.80
CA GLU A 29 11.77 -2.42 18.02
C GLU A 29 10.86 -1.34 18.58
N THR A 30 10.07 -0.69 17.72
CA THR A 30 9.12 0.35 18.10
C THR A 30 7.68 -0.12 17.85
N PHE A 31 6.73 0.51 18.51
CA PHE A 31 5.32 0.17 18.33
C PHE A 31 4.85 0.35 16.88
N PRO A 32 5.17 1.47 16.17
CA PRO A 32 4.80 1.59 14.76
C PRO A 32 5.40 0.49 13.87
N GLU A 33 6.67 0.10 14.11
CA GLU A 33 7.30 -0.99 13.34
C GLU A 33 6.60 -2.32 13.55
N VAL A 34 6.18 -2.62 14.78
CA VAL A 34 5.43 -3.85 15.08
C VAL A 34 4.10 -3.85 14.33
N GLN A 35 3.38 -2.73 14.33
CA GLN A 35 2.11 -2.62 13.61
C GLN A 35 2.29 -2.80 12.10
N TYR A 36 3.30 -2.17 11.52
CA TYR A 36 3.61 -2.27 10.09
C TYR A 36 4.00 -3.69 9.72
N ARG A 37 4.86 -4.32 10.52
CA ARG A 37 5.29 -5.70 10.29
C ARG A 37 4.11 -6.66 10.32
N ASP A 38 3.23 -6.52 11.30
CA ASP A 38 2.06 -7.39 11.44
C ASP A 38 1.09 -7.20 10.28
N ALA A 39 0.86 -5.95 9.85
CA ALA A 39 0.02 -5.65 8.70
C ALA A 39 0.59 -6.24 7.40
N LEU A 40 1.89 -6.12 7.18
CA LEU A 40 2.56 -6.69 6.01
C LEU A 40 2.55 -8.21 6.02
N ARG A 41 2.71 -8.83 7.19
CA ARG A 41 2.63 -10.28 7.33
C ARG A 41 1.23 -10.79 6.98
N ALA A 42 0.19 -10.13 7.47
CA ALA A 42 -1.19 -10.48 7.14
C ALA A 42 -1.46 -10.33 5.63
N LEU A 43 -0.94 -9.26 5.02
CA LEU A 43 -1.02 -9.04 3.58
C LEU A 43 -0.34 -10.16 2.80
N MET A 44 0.89 -10.54 3.20
CA MET A 44 1.63 -11.62 2.56
C MET A 44 0.87 -12.95 2.59
N LEU A 45 0.30 -13.30 3.74
CA LEU A 45 -0.47 -14.54 3.87
C LEU A 45 -1.70 -14.53 2.95
N ARG A 46 -2.39 -13.39 2.89
CA ARG A 46 -3.55 -13.23 2.02
C ARG A 46 -3.17 -13.33 0.55
N MET A 47 -2.04 -12.74 0.16
CA MET A 47 -1.55 -12.81 -1.21
C MET A 47 -1.07 -14.22 -1.58
N ALA A 48 -0.34 -14.88 -0.69
CA ALA A 48 0.15 -16.24 -0.91
C ALA A 48 -0.99 -17.22 -1.17
N ALA A 49 -2.11 -17.06 -0.50
CA ALA A 49 -3.29 -17.90 -0.69
C ALA A 49 -3.89 -17.77 -2.10
N LYS A 50 -3.71 -16.63 -2.76
CA LYS A 50 -4.24 -16.37 -4.10
C LYS A 50 -3.30 -16.77 -5.24
N VAL A 51 -2.01 -16.94 -4.97
CA VAL A 51 -1.01 -17.22 -6.02
C VAL A 51 -1.41 -18.36 -6.96
N PRO A 52 -1.90 -19.53 -6.45
CA PRO A 52 -2.26 -20.63 -7.35
C PRO A 52 -3.40 -20.32 -8.31
N THR A 53 -4.22 -19.33 -8.03
CA THR A 53 -5.41 -18.99 -8.81
C THR A 53 -5.27 -17.70 -9.61
N LEU A 54 -4.08 -17.14 -9.71
CA LEU A 54 -3.84 -15.88 -10.42
C LEU A 54 -4.10 -16.04 -11.92
N LYS A 55 -4.79 -15.04 -12.47
CA LYS A 55 -4.99 -14.90 -13.92
C LYS A 55 -3.80 -14.15 -14.51
N ALA A 56 -3.69 -14.17 -15.85
CA ALA A 56 -2.63 -13.42 -16.54
C ALA A 56 -2.69 -11.93 -16.23
N LYS A 57 -3.91 -11.37 -16.10
CA LYS A 57 -4.15 -9.96 -15.78
C LYS A 57 -5.48 -9.80 -15.07
N GLY A 58 -5.71 -8.62 -14.50
CA GLY A 58 -6.98 -8.29 -13.85
C GLY A 58 -7.12 -8.88 -12.45
N ASN A 59 -6.02 -9.20 -11.78
CA ASN A 59 -6.06 -9.70 -10.41
C ASN A 59 -6.25 -8.54 -9.45
N GLY A 60 -7.36 -8.55 -8.71
CA GLY A 60 -7.67 -7.51 -7.74
C GLY A 60 -6.89 -7.71 -6.44
N LEU A 61 -6.41 -6.61 -5.88
CA LEU A 61 -5.83 -6.58 -4.55
C LEU A 61 -6.32 -5.33 -3.84
N THR A 62 -6.91 -5.49 -2.68
CA THR A 62 -7.36 -4.37 -1.86
C THR A 62 -6.44 -4.25 -0.65
N LEU A 63 -5.87 -3.06 -0.47
CA LEU A 63 -5.03 -2.74 0.69
C LEU A 63 -5.85 -1.95 1.70
N GLY A 64 -5.84 -2.37 2.95
CA GLY A 64 -6.37 -1.58 4.05
C GLY A 64 -5.51 -0.35 4.31
N GLU A 65 -5.98 0.54 5.18
CA GLU A 65 -5.26 1.78 5.47
C GLU A 65 -3.87 1.50 6.05
N LEU A 66 -3.79 0.65 7.06
CA LEU A 66 -2.50 0.32 7.69
C LEU A 66 -1.57 -0.42 6.72
N GLU A 67 -2.11 -1.34 5.92
CA GLU A 67 -1.33 -2.05 4.90
C GLU A 67 -0.75 -1.09 3.86
N SER A 68 -1.54 -0.13 3.38
CA SER A 68 -1.08 0.84 2.39
C SER A 68 -0.03 1.79 2.97
N LEU A 69 -0.19 2.22 4.22
CA LEU A 69 0.79 3.04 4.92
C LEU A 69 2.10 2.27 5.12
N ALA A 70 2.01 1.03 5.59
CA ALA A 70 3.18 0.19 5.83
C ALA A 70 3.97 -0.05 4.54
N LEU A 71 3.28 -0.38 3.44
CA LEU A 71 3.93 -0.55 2.14
C LEU A 71 4.55 0.75 1.66
N TYR A 72 3.80 1.85 1.70
CA TYR A 72 4.28 3.14 1.21
C TYR A 72 5.55 3.57 1.92
N ASP A 73 5.53 3.61 3.24
CA ASP A 73 6.66 4.09 4.03
C ASP A 73 7.88 3.19 3.86
N THR A 74 7.68 1.86 3.94
CA THR A 74 8.80 0.93 3.87
C THR A 74 9.35 0.81 2.45
N VAL A 75 8.51 0.79 1.43
CA VAL A 75 8.97 0.77 0.03
C VAL A 75 9.75 2.04 -0.28
N ASN A 76 9.25 3.20 0.15
CA ASN A 76 9.94 4.47 -0.07
C ASN A 76 11.37 4.45 0.51
N ASP A 77 11.56 3.78 1.64
CA ASP A 77 12.87 3.67 2.27
C ASP A 77 13.79 2.67 1.56
N LEU A 78 13.24 1.60 1.00
CA LEU A 78 14.00 0.45 0.51
C LEU A 78 14.13 0.39 -1.02
N VAL A 79 13.37 1.19 -1.76
CA VAL A 79 13.20 1.04 -3.21
C VAL A 79 14.53 1.08 -3.99
N ARG A 80 15.51 1.84 -3.51
CA ARG A 80 16.81 1.97 -4.17
C ARG A 80 17.62 0.66 -4.20
N GLY A 81 17.34 -0.25 -3.27
CA GLY A 81 17.99 -1.56 -3.19
C GLY A 81 17.27 -2.67 -3.94
N PHE A 82 16.15 -2.37 -4.60
CA PHE A 82 15.37 -3.36 -5.30
C PHE A 82 16.03 -3.78 -6.61
N GLN A 83 15.81 -5.04 -7.00
CA GLN A 83 16.18 -5.52 -8.33
C GLN A 83 15.33 -4.80 -9.40
N PRO A 84 15.77 -4.77 -10.67
CA PRO A 84 15.11 -3.94 -11.71
C PRO A 84 13.59 -4.16 -11.83
N PHE A 85 13.13 -5.40 -11.76
CA PHE A 85 11.68 -5.68 -11.87
C PHE A 85 10.93 -5.15 -10.65
N GLU A 86 11.41 -5.48 -9.44
CA GLU A 86 10.79 -5.01 -8.19
C GLU A 86 10.90 -3.48 -8.05
N LEU A 87 11.96 -2.88 -8.58
CA LEU A 87 12.11 -1.42 -8.61
C LEU A 87 10.98 -0.78 -9.43
N SER A 88 10.71 -1.32 -10.61
CA SER A 88 9.62 -0.86 -11.48
C SER A 88 8.26 -1.00 -10.78
N VAL A 89 8.00 -2.16 -10.21
CA VAL A 89 6.75 -2.42 -9.48
C VAL A 89 6.64 -1.51 -8.25
N GLY A 90 7.74 -1.31 -7.53
CA GLY A 90 7.78 -0.46 -6.35
C GLY A 90 7.43 1.00 -6.66
N TYR A 91 8.02 1.58 -7.70
CA TYR A 91 7.69 2.94 -8.12
C TYR A 91 6.23 3.06 -8.58
N TRP A 92 5.75 2.08 -9.34
CA TRP A 92 4.36 2.06 -9.76
C TRP A 92 3.42 2.01 -8.55
N LEU A 93 3.74 1.15 -7.57
CA LEU A 93 2.94 0.98 -6.35
C LEU A 93 2.89 2.28 -5.54
N LEU A 94 4.03 2.94 -5.34
CA LEU A 94 4.09 4.23 -4.66
C LEU A 94 3.20 5.27 -5.36
N GLY A 95 3.28 5.33 -6.68
CA GLY A 95 2.47 6.25 -7.48
C GLY A 95 0.98 5.98 -7.35
N GLU A 96 0.57 4.71 -7.36
CA GLU A 96 -0.84 4.34 -7.22
C GLU A 96 -1.38 4.66 -5.83
N ILE A 97 -0.59 4.36 -4.79
CA ILE A 97 -1.00 4.70 -3.42
C ILE A 97 -1.12 6.21 -3.27
N ASP A 98 -0.13 6.98 -3.75
CA ASP A 98 -0.18 8.44 -3.72
C ASP A 98 -1.40 8.98 -4.44
N ARG A 99 -1.69 8.46 -5.63
CA ARG A 99 -2.83 8.92 -6.42
C ARG A 99 -4.14 8.71 -5.67
N GLN A 100 -4.36 7.52 -5.15
CA GLN A 100 -5.61 7.17 -4.48
C GLN A 100 -5.74 7.89 -3.12
N ARG A 101 -4.67 7.95 -2.35
CA ARG A 101 -4.67 8.67 -1.07
C ARG A 101 -4.80 10.17 -1.28
N GLY A 102 -4.16 10.72 -2.31
CA GLY A 102 -4.27 12.13 -2.65
C GLY A 102 -5.71 12.55 -2.95
N GLN A 103 -6.44 11.75 -3.70
CA GLN A 103 -7.85 11.97 -3.96
C GLN A 103 -8.67 11.95 -2.67
N TYR A 104 -8.42 10.97 -1.80
CA TYR A 104 -9.10 10.85 -0.52
C TYR A 104 -8.83 12.06 0.38
N VAL A 105 -7.58 12.47 0.51
CA VAL A 105 -7.19 13.63 1.34
C VAL A 105 -7.83 14.91 0.79
N THR A 106 -7.88 15.08 -0.52
CA THR A 106 -8.52 16.24 -1.14
C THR A 106 -10.00 16.31 -0.80
N LEU A 107 -10.70 15.18 -0.88
CA LEU A 107 -12.12 15.09 -0.50
C LEU A 107 -12.33 15.40 0.98
N MET A 108 -11.47 14.87 1.83
CA MET A 108 -11.54 15.14 3.28
C MET A 108 -11.34 16.63 3.58
N LYS A 109 -10.36 17.26 2.95
CA LYS A 109 -10.12 18.71 3.12
C LYS A 109 -11.31 19.55 2.64
N ALA A 110 -11.93 19.19 1.51
CA ALA A 110 -13.11 19.88 1.01
C ALA A 110 -14.26 19.78 2.02
N ASN A 111 -14.53 18.60 2.55
CA ASN A 111 -15.58 18.40 3.55
C ASN A 111 -15.32 19.19 4.82
N LEU A 112 -14.09 19.22 5.31
CA LEU A 112 -13.72 20.02 6.48
C LEU A 112 -13.88 21.51 6.24
N THR A 113 -13.55 22.00 5.04
CA THR A 113 -13.74 23.40 4.68
C THR A 113 -15.21 23.77 4.66
N GLU A 114 -16.07 22.94 4.08
CA GLU A 114 -17.52 23.16 4.08
C GLU A 114 -18.08 23.23 5.50
N GLN A 115 -17.70 22.29 6.36
CA GLN A 115 -18.12 22.28 7.77
C GLN A 115 -17.66 23.53 8.50
N ARG A 116 -16.41 23.95 8.29
CA ARG A 116 -15.86 25.14 8.91
C ARG A 116 -16.64 26.39 8.49
N ASN A 117 -16.92 26.53 7.19
CA ASN A 117 -17.68 27.66 6.67
C ASN A 117 -19.08 27.70 7.25
N TYR A 118 -19.72 26.52 7.38
CA TYR A 118 -21.04 26.41 7.98
C TYR A 118 -21.06 26.97 9.40
N TYR A 119 -20.07 26.62 10.21
CA TYR A 119 -19.99 27.12 11.59
C TYR A 119 -19.62 28.60 11.69
N LEU A 120 -18.81 29.11 10.76
CA LEU A 120 -18.41 30.51 10.77
C LEU A 120 -19.53 31.48 10.30
N GLU A 121 -20.46 30.99 9.49
CA GLU A 121 -21.60 31.79 9.00
C GLU A 121 -22.70 31.90 10.04
N LYS A 122 -22.64 31.18 11.12
CA LYS A 122 -23.56 31.27 12.24
C LYS A 122 -23.08 32.30 13.26
#